data_5eaa708ea99f355120a97af38944bf6d
#
_entry.id   5eaa708ea99f355120a97af38944bf6d
#
_cell.length_a   1.000
_cell.length_b   1.000
_cell.length_c   1.000
_cell.angle_alpha   90.00
_cell.angle_beta   90.00
_cell.angle_gamma   90.00
#
_symmetry.space_group_name_H-M   'P 1'
#
loop_
_entity.id
_entity.type
_entity.pdbx_description
1 polymer ?
#
loop_
_entity_poly.entity_id
_entity_poly.type
_entity_poly.pdbx_seq_one_letter_code
_entity_poly.pdbx_strand_id
1 'polypeptide(L)'
;LPAVLRVGLFDEAGEPVSVVEQVTMDSSSSNLDQRQRKVPLTLLNRPFSSSERYFFKLLDAQTDVELFRIDVRINLAISNDFDF
;
A
#
# COMPACT_ATOMS: atom_id res chain seq x y z
N LEU A 1 9.84 12.44 18.11
CA LEU A 1 8.96 11.31 18.30
C LEU A 1 8.76 10.58 16.98
N PRO A 2 8.82 9.29 16.99
CA PRO A 2 8.56 8.55 15.76
C PRO A 2 7.10 8.65 15.36
N ALA A 3 6.86 8.71 14.07
CA ALA A 3 5.52 8.69 13.54
C ALA A 3 5.16 7.26 13.20
N VAL A 4 3.99 6.84 13.61
CA VAL A 4 3.49 5.50 13.32
C VAL A 4 2.41 5.65 12.27
N LEU A 5 2.59 4.94 11.18
CA LEU A 5 1.68 5.02 10.03
C LEU A 5 1.14 3.64 9.72
N ARG A 6 -0.01 3.62 9.10
CA ARG A 6 -0.54 2.40 8.51
C ARG A 6 -0.51 2.55 7.02
N VAL A 7 -0.08 1.52 6.35
CA VAL A 7 -0.02 1.53 4.89
C VAL A 7 -0.76 0.32 4.36
N GLY A 8 -1.45 0.51 3.28
CA GLY A 8 -2.19 -0.58 2.66
C GLY A 8 -2.76 -0.18 1.34
N LEU A 9 -3.30 -1.16 0.66
CA LEU A 9 -3.97 -0.96 -0.61
C LEU A 9 -5.47 -1.14 -0.38
N PHE A 10 -6.25 -0.22 -0.92
CA PHE A 10 -7.69 -0.18 -0.70
C PHE A 10 -8.41 -0.07 -2.03
N ASP A 11 -9.66 -0.55 -2.07
CA ASP A 11 -10.47 -0.43 -3.27
C ASP A 11 -11.27 0.88 -3.26
N GLU A 12 -12.11 1.06 -4.26
CA GLU A 12 -12.89 2.29 -4.37
C GLU A 12 -13.90 2.46 -3.24
N ALA A 13 -14.32 1.36 -2.66
CA ALA A 13 -15.26 1.42 -1.54
C ALA A 13 -14.56 1.70 -0.21
N GLY A 14 -13.23 1.76 -0.22
CA GLY A 14 -12.48 1.98 1.01
C GLY A 14 -12.16 0.71 1.77
N GLU A 15 -12.42 -0.44 1.20
CA GLU A 15 -12.12 -1.70 1.86
C GLU A 15 -10.69 -2.11 1.55
N PRO A 16 -9.96 -2.64 2.53
CA PRO A 16 -8.59 -3.04 2.27
C PRO A 16 -8.54 -4.27 1.37
N VAL A 17 -7.66 -4.23 0.41
CA VAL A 17 -7.40 -5.36 -0.46
C VAL A 17 -6.01 -5.93 -0.21
N SER A 18 -5.31 -5.39 0.77
CA SER A 18 -4.05 -5.91 1.26
C SER A 18 -4.08 -5.93 2.77
N VAL A 19 -3.13 -6.64 3.35
CA VAL A 19 -2.90 -6.53 4.78
C VAL A 19 -2.45 -5.11 5.06
N VAL A 20 -3.02 -4.48 6.08
CA VAL A 20 -2.63 -3.13 6.46
C VAL A 20 -1.45 -3.24 7.41
N GLU A 21 -0.31 -2.75 6.95
CA GLU A 21 0.93 -2.86 7.70
C GLU A 21 1.17 -1.60 8.51
N GLN A 22 1.77 -1.77 9.68
CA GLN A 22 2.15 -0.65 10.51
C GLN A 22 3.63 -0.35 10.28
N VAL A 23 3.92 0.90 10.01
CA VAL A 23 5.28 1.33 9.71
C VAL A 23 5.62 2.45 10.66
N THR A 24 6.78 2.34 11.31
CA THR A 24 7.26 3.39 12.19
C THR A 24 8.32 4.19 11.44
N MET A 25 8.11 5.49 11.36
CA MET A 25 9.05 6.39 10.73
C MET A 25 9.72 7.22 11.80
N ASP A 26 11.05 7.19 11.81
CA ASP A 26 11.79 7.98 12.76
C ASP A 26 12.06 9.34 12.13
N SER A 27 11.42 10.34 12.69
CA SER A 27 11.54 11.68 12.14
C SER A 27 12.91 12.29 12.39
N SER A 28 13.69 11.71 13.29
CA SER A 28 15.02 12.24 13.55
C SER A 28 16.03 11.79 12.50
N SER A 29 15.68 10.86 11.67
CA SER A 29 16.59 10.39 10.67
C SER A 29 16.67 11.38 9.51
N SER A 30 17.87 11.84 9.25
CA SER A 30 18.11 12.71 8.10
C SER A 30 18.78 11.96 6.98
N ASN A 31 18.84 10.66 7.09
CA ASN A 31 19.53 9.86 6.10
C ASN A 31 18.75 9.83 4.79
N LEU A 32 19.38 10.23 3.73
CA LEU A 32 18.73 10.27 2.42
C LEU A 32 18.33 8.91 1.93
N ASP A 33 19.01 7.88 2.39
CA ASP A 33 18.67 6.53 1.97
C ASP A 33 17.28 6.13 2.46
N GLN A 34 16.75 6.82 3.42
CA GLN A 34 15.44 6.51 3.95
C GLN A 34 14.33 7.00 3.04
N ARG A 35 14.64 7.74 2.03
CA ARG A 35 13.62 8.22 1.10
C ARG A 35 12.97 7.12 0.30
N GLN A 36 13.72 6.04 0.10
CA GLN A 36 13.22 4.93 -0.67
C GLN A 36 13.02 3.76 0.24
N ARG A 37 11.94 3.80 0.95
CA ARG A 37 11.61 2.71 1.83
C ARG A 37 10.70 1.74 1.10
N LYS A 38 11.10 0.50 1.07
CA LYS A 38 10.27 -0.53 0.47
C LYS A 38 9.36 -1.10 1.52
N VAL A 39 8.08 -1.05 1.26
CA VAL A 39 7.09 -1.63 2.15
C VAL A 39 6.41 -2.74 1.39
N PRO A 40 6.65 -3.98 1.74
CA PRO A 40 5.98 -5.09 1.05
C PRO A 40 4.51 -5.09 1.44
N LEU A 41 3.65 -5.26 0.47
CA LEU A 41 2.24 -5.38 0.70
C LEU A 41 1.82 -6.79 0.40
N THR A 42 1.11 -7.39 1.34
CA THR A 42 0.56 -8.72 1.14
C THR A 42 -0.89 -8.58 0.71
N LEU A 43 -1.18 -9.00 -0.49
CA LEU A 43 -2.53 -8.90 -1.00
C LEU A 43 -3.41 -9.95 -0.37
N LEU A 44 -4.64 -9.57 -0.11
CA LEU A 44 -5.62 -10.49 0.44
C LEU A 44 -6.09 -11.45 -0.64
N ASN A 45 -6.56 -12.60 -0.21
CA ASN A 45 -7.03 -13.61 -1.15
C ASN A 45 -8.45 -13.27 -1.57
N ARG A 46 -8.55 -12.41 -2.57
CA ARG A 46 -9.83 -11.96 -3.10
C ARG A 46 -9.62 -11.60 -4.57
N PRO A 47 -10.69 -11.56 -5.35
CA PRO A 47 -10.55 -11.21 -6.76
C PRO A 47 -10.13 -9.76 -6.94
N PHE A 48 -9.30 -9.54 -7.92
CA PHE A 48 -8.88 -8.21 -8.33
C PHE A 48 -9.31 -7.99 -9.77
N SER A 49 -9.56 -6.75 -10.11
CA SER A 49 -9.98 -6.40 -11.45
C SER A 49 -9.08 -5.30 -11.98
N SER A 50 -8.63 -5.44 -13.22
CA SER A 50 -7.83 -4.40 -13.83
C SER A 50 -8.66 -3.18 -14.21
N SER A 51 -9.98 -3.30 -14.19
CA SER A 51 -10.85 -2.17 -14.48
C SER A 51 -11.23 -1.39 -13.25
N GLU A 52 -10.91 -1.87 -12.06
CA GLU A 52 -11.20 -1.15 -10.84
C GLU A 52 -10.04 -0.28 -10.43
N ARG A 53 -10.35 0.74 -9.67
CA ARG A 53 -9.33 1.61 -9.11
C ARG A 53 -8.97 1.14 -7.72
N TYR A 54 -7.69 1.22 -7.43
CA TYR A 54 -7.20 0.90 -6.10
C TYR A 54 -6.34 2.06 -5.64
N PHE A 55 -6.23 2.20 -4.33
CA PHE A 55 -5.50 3.32 -3.76
C PHE A 55 -4.53 2.82 -2.72
N PHE A 56 -3.28 3.18 -2.89
CA PHE A 56 -2.30 2.98 -1.83
C PHE A 56 -2.44 4.15 -0.89
N LYS A 57 -2.69 3.88 0.38
CA LYS A 57 -2.93 4.93 1.35
C LYS A 57 -1.95 4.87 2.50
N LEU A 58 -1.58 6.04 2.96
CA LEU A 58 -0.85 6.21 4.21
C LEU A 58 -1.81 6.84 5.20
N LEU A 59 -1.99 6.18 6.32
CA LEU A 59 -2.90 6.65 7.34
C LEU A 59 -2.13 6.88 8.63
N ASP A 60 -2.59 7.86 9.40
CA ASP A 60 -2.07 8.05 10.73
C ASP A 60 -2.58 6.92 11.61
N ALA A 61 -1.67 6.20 12.28
CA ALA A 61 -2.07 5.03 13.05
C ALA A 61 -2.90 5.39 14.27
N GLN A 62 -2.81 6.61 14.75
CA GLN A 62 -3.56 7.01 15.93
C GLN A 62 -4.94 7.51 15.58
N THR A 63 -5.07 8.23 14.50
CA THR A 63 -6.33 8.91 14.16
C THR A 63 -7.02 8.29 12.95
N ASP A 64 -6.34 7.41 12.23
CA ASP A 64 -6.82 6.83 10.98
C ASP A 64 -7.12 7.87 9.91
N VAL A 65 -6.54 9.04 10.05
CA VAL A 65 -6.70 10.08 9.04
C VAL A 65 -5.81 9.74 7.86
N GLU A 66 -6.38 9.83 6.68
CA GLU A 66 -5.63 9.61 5.45
C GLU A 66 -4.66 10.77 5.25
N LEU A 67 -3.38 10.45 5.21
CA LEU A 67 -2.33 11.44 5.03
C LEU A 67 -1.90 11.54 3.58
N PHE A 68 -2.03 10.45 2.85
CA PHE A 68 -1.54 10.41 1.49
C PHE A 68 -2.21 9.27 0.75
N ARG A 69 -2.44 9.48 -0.53
CA ARG A 69 -3.11 8.49 -1.36
C ARG A 69 -2.54 8.52 -2.77
N ILE A 70 -2.29 7.35 -3.32
CA ILE A 70 -1.85 7.22 -4.69
C ILE A 70 -2.83 6.31 -5.42
N ASP A 71 -3.27 6.76 -6.57
CA ASP A 71 -4.12 5.97 -7.44
C ASP A 71 -3.26 4.89 -8.10
N VAL A 72 -3.65 3.65 -7.92
CA VAL A 72 -2.87 2.51 -8.39
C VAL A 72 -3.73 1.67 -9.30
N ARG A 73 -3.19 1.31 -10.43
CA ARG A 73 -3.84 0.35 -11.31
C ARG A 73 -3.16 -0.98 -11.19
N ILE A 74 -3.97 -2.00 -11.03
CA ILE A 74 -3.43 -3.34 -10.96
C ILE A 74 -3.41 -3.89 -12.37
N ASN A 75 -2.22 -4.23 -12.81
CA ASN A 75 -2.04 -4.84 -14.10
C ASN A 75 -2.00 -6.34 -13.91
N LEU A 76 -3.09 -6.98 -14.26
CA LEU A 76 -3.17 -8.41 -14.11
C LEU A 76 -2.52 -9.06 -15.33
N ALA A 77 -1.26 -9.35 -15.18
CA ALA A 77 -0.53 -10.02 -16.24
C ALA A 77 -0.73 -11.51 -16.10
N ILE A 78 -1.27 -12.11 -17.12
CA ILE A 78 -1.38 -13.55 -17.15
C ILE A 78 -0.05 -14.09 -17.61
N SER A 79 0.52 -14.95 -16.80
CA SER A 79 1.78 -15.55 -17.17
C SER A 79 1.58 -16.54 -18.30
N ASN A 80 2.43 -16.44 -19.28
CA ASN A 80 2.39 -17.37 -20.40
C ASN A 80 3.44 -18.42 -20.27
N ASP A 81 3.69 -18.82 -19.07
CA ASP A 81 4.66 -19.86 -18.84
C ASP A 81 4.25 -21.16 -19.40
N PHE A 82 2.98 -21.30 -19.60
CA PHE A 82 2.50 -22.49 -20.22
C PHE A 82 2.58 -22.35 -21.69
N ASP A 83 3.44 -21.66 -22.14
CA ASP A 83 3.65 -21.48 -23.47
C ASP A 83 4.15 -22.69 -24.11
N PHE A 84 3.71 -22.97 -25.02
CA PHE A 84 4.00 -24.22 -25.60
C PHE A 84 4.27 -24.08 -27.07
#